data_c34b1431ffeb6e8238dbdb7421a45d48
#
_entry.id   c34b1431ffeb6e8238dbdb7421a45d48
#
_cell.length_a   1.000
_cell.length_b   1.000
_cell.length_c   1.000
_cell.angle_alpha   90.00
_cell.angle_beta   90.00
_cell.angle_gamma   90.00
#
_symmetry.space_group_name_H-M   'P 1'
#
loop_
_entity.id
_entity.type
_entity.pdbx_description
1 polymer ?
#
loop_
_entity_poly.entity_id
_entity_poly.type
_entity_poly.pdbx_seq_one_letter_code
_entity_poly.pdbx_strand_id
1 'polypeptide(L)'
;MKKILSTLLLLFAMLLSACGGVKYEFKEGILYADGKEASGTFEFNLNGFKAKGTFVNGLADGLFERYYSDGSIMVKDTFSNGNYLKDEIYYKNGQLMADFSNEKGLKLFYDDGQLVMASNPQTGETITYHENGNPLLVIGGTTSTLYNENNEVLFKIENGESVET
;
A
#
# COMPACT_ATOMS: atom_id res chain seq x y z
N MET A 1 -23.25 2.38 -0.32
CA MET A 1 -22.27 1.41 -0.82
C MET A 1 -20.92 1.70 -0.16
N LYS A 2 -20.79 1.31 1.10
CA LYS A 2 -19.59 1.59 1.92
C LYS A 2 -19.31 0.32 2.73
N LYS A 3 -18.69 -0.72 2.18
CA LYS A 3 -18.23 -1.91 2.97
C LYS A 3 -17.52 -2.97 2.12
N ILE A 4 -16.78 -2.61 1.07
CA ILE A 4 -16.16 -3.63 0.21
C ILE A 4 -14.61 -3.65 0.30
N LEU A 5 -13.96 -2.64 0.89
CA LEU A 5 -12.49 -2.63 0.98
C LEU A 5 -11.91 -3.09 2.32
N SER A 6 -12.75 -3.33 3.34
CA SER A 6 -12.28 -3.84 4.64
C SER A 6 -12.32 -5.37 4.76
N THR A 7 -12.74 -6.09 3.72
CA THR A 7 -13.00 -7.53 3.75
C THR A 7 -11.80 -8.40 3.37
N LEU A 8 -10.65 -7.83 3.01
CA LEU A 8 -9.47 -8.65 2.69
C LEU A 8 -8.53 -8.88 3.88
N LEU A 9 -8.82 -8.30 5.05
CA LEU A 9 -8.05 -8.52 6.29
C LEU A 9 -8.78 -9.44 7.28
N LEU A 10 -9.92 -9.98 6.93
CA LEU A 10 -10.80 -10.70 7.86
C LEU A 10 -10.99 -12.13 7.40
N LEU A 11 -10.40 -13.01 8.14
CA LEU A 11 -10.72 -14.40 8.44
C LEU A 11 -9.47 -15.27 8.48
N PHE A 12 -8.64 -15.05 9.52
CA PHE A 12 -7.79 -16.16 9.97
C PHE A 12 -7.53 -16.02 11.48
N ALA A 13 -8.25 -16.79 12.28
CA ALA A 13 -7.85 -17.05 13.66
C ALA A 13 -6.55 -17.87 13.62
N MET A 14 -5.39 -17.22 13.74
CA MET A 14 -4.11 -17.90 13.88
C MET A 14 -3.71 -17.98 15.35
N LEU A 15 -3.63 -19.21 15.84
CA LEU A 15 -2.96 -19.53 17.09
C LEU A 15 -1.44 -19.43 16.87
N LEU A 16 -0.84 -18.35 17.31
CA LEU A 16 0.60 -18.19 17.35
C LEU A 16 1.11 -18.69 18.70
N SER A 17 1.55 -19.96 18.73
CA SER A 17 2.19 -20.52 19.92
C SER A 17 3.68 -20.21 19.88
N ALA A 18 4.14 -19.23 20.67
CA ALA A 18 5.54 -19.13 21.05
C ALA A 18 5.75 -19.94 22.35
N CYS A 19 6.81 -20.69 22.41
CA CYS A 19 7.18 -21.56 23.56
C CYS A 19 7.32 -20.70 24.83
N GLY A 20 6.33 -20.75 25.74
CA GLY A 20 6.35 -20.01 27.01
C GLY A 20 6.07 -18.51 26.94
N GLY A 21 5.60 -17.99 25.79
CA GLY A 21 5.32 -16.57 25.55
C GLY A 21 3.83 -16.24 25.46
N VAL A 22 3.54 -14.94 25.36
CA VAL A 22 2.19 -14.39 25.19
C VAL A 22 1.52 -15.00 23.95
N LYS A 23 0.28 -15.46 24.12
CA LYS A 23 -0.53 -16.01 23.03
C LYS A 23 -1.27 -14.85 22.34
N TYR A 24 -0.95 -14.63 21.07
CA TYR A 24 -1.62 -13.62 20.25
C TYR A 24 -2.72 -14.25 19.40
N GLU A 25 -3.83 -13.55 19.27
CA GLU A 25 -4.98 -13.96 18.46
C GLU A 25 -5.62 -12.73 17.81
N PHE A 26 -5.82 -12.79 16.49
CA PHE A 26 -6.60 -11.76 15.78
C PHE A 26 -8.04 -12.27 15.61
N LYS A 27 -9.00 -11.47 16.08
CA LYS A 27 -10.43 -11.70 15.89
C LYS A 27 -11.08 -10.41 15.40
N GLU A 28 -11.74 -10.46 14.26
CA GLU A 28 -12.49 -9.32 13.70
C GLU A 28 -11.68 -8.02 13.62
N GLY A 29 -10.36 -8.12 13.34
CA GLY A 29 -9.46 -6.96 13.25
C GLY A 29 -8.90 -6.48 14.58
N ILE A 30 -9.22 -7.14 15.70
CA ILE A 30 -8.74 -6.83 17.04
C ILE A 30 -7.65 -7.84 17.43
N LEU A 31 -6.51 -7.35 17.88
CA LEU A 31 -5.44 -8.17 18.46
C LEU A 31 -5.72 -8.43 19.94
N TYR A 32 -5.72 -9.69 20.33
CA TYR A 32 -5.74 -10.14 21.72
C TYR A 32 -4.38 -10.70 22.11
N ALA A 33 -3.92 -10.38 23.31
CA ALA A 33 -2.75 -10.94 23.97
C ALA A 33 -3.23 -11.64 25.25
N ASP A 34 -3.07 -12.96 25.32
CA ASP A 34 -3.59 -13.81 26.43
C ASP A 34 -5.09 -13.56 26.73
N GLY A 35 -5.87 -13.40 25.68
CA GLY A 35 -7.33 -13.21 25.75
C GLY A 35 -7.80 -11.81 26.13
N LYS A 36 -6.90 -10.84 26.24
CA LYS A 36 -7.22 -9.41 26.49
C LYS A 36 -6.85 -8.59 25.26
N GLU A 37 -7.60 -7.52 24.98
CA GLU A 37 -7.26 -6.56 23.94
C GLU A 37 -5.85 -6.01 24.16
N ALA A 38 -5.00 -6.13 23.12
CA ALA A 38 -3.59 -5.76 23.23
C ALA A 38 -3.41 -4.25 23.17
N SER A 39 -2.53 -3.70 24.03
CA SER A 39 -2.08 -2.31 23.92
C SER A 39 -0.56 -2.28 24.09
N GLY A 40 0.13 -1.67 23.11
CA GLY A 40 1.58 -1.62 23.03
C GLY A 40 2.10 -2.04 21.66
N THR A 41 3.43 -2.23 21.59
CA THR A 41 4.10 -2.69 20.35
C THR A 41 4.47 -4.17 20.52
N PHE A 42 4.09 -4.98 19.55
CA PHE A 42 4.27 -6.43 19.56
C PHE A 42 4.96 -6.91 18.30
N GLU A 43 5.80 -7.94 18.46
CA GLU A 43 6.38 -8.71 17.34
C GLU A 43 5.75 -10.10 17.31
N PHE A 44 5.37 -10.55 16.12
CA PHE A 44 4.72 -11.84 15.90
C PHE A 44 4.94 -12.32 14.46
N ASN A 45 4.56 -13.56 14.18
CA ASN A 45 4.51 -14.07 12.82
C ASN A 45 3.09 -13.92 12.25
N LEU A 46 2.99 -13.31 11.07
CA LEU A 46 1.75 -13.15 10.34
C LEU A 46 1.89 -13.84 8.98
N ASN A 47 1.15 -14.93 8.75
CA ASN A 47 1.18 -15.68 7.49
C ASN A 47 2.59 -16.09 7.04
N GLY A 48 3.49 -16.43 7.99
CA GLY A 48 4.86 -16.82 7.69
C GLY A 48 5.86 -15.67 7.59
N PHE A 49 5.40 -14.43 7.73
CA PHE A 49 6.26 -13.25 7.77
C PHE A 49 6.43 -12.74 9.20
N LYS A 50 7.65 -12.32 9.56
CA LYS A 50 7.86 -11.55 10.77
C LYS A 50 7.12 -10.22 10.62
N ALA A 51 6.35 -9.85 11.64
CA ALA A 51 5.62 -8.59 11.70
C ALA A 51 5.85 -7.89 13.03
N LYS A 52 5.72 -6.56 13.03
CA LYS A 52 5.76 -5.71 14.20
C LYS A 52 4.68 -4.64 14.07
N GLY A 53 3.87 -4.47 15.08
CA GLY A 53 2.78 -3.51 15.06
C GLY A 53 2.51 -2.87 16.41
N THR A 54 2.00 -1.64 16.38
CA THR A 54 1.53 -0.91 17.55
C THR A 54 0.00 -0.95 17.60
N PHE A 55 -0.53 -1.22 18.78
CA PHE A 55 -1.97 -1.40 19.01
C PHE A 55 -2.41 -0.61 20.25
N VAL A 56 -3.66 -0.14 20.19
CA VAL A 56 -4.37 0.48 21.32
C VAL A 56 -5.75 -0.19 21.42
N ASN A 57 -6.03 -0.81 22.58
CA ASN A 57 -7.27 -1.58 22.80
C ASN A 57 -7.54 -2.59 21.66
N GLY A 58 -6.51 -3.31 21.25
CA GLY A 58 -6.55 -4.32 20.18
C GLY A 58 -6.57 -3.77 18.75
N LEU A 59 -6.85 -2.48 18.56
CA LEU A 59 -6.86 -1.85 17.24
C LEU A 59 -5.46 -1.40 16.84
N ALA A 60 -5.08 -1.62 15.59
CA ALA A 60 -3.83 -1.11 15.05
C ALA A 60 -3.83 0.43 15.13
N ASP A 61 -2.78 1.02 15.75
CA ASP A 61 -2.64 2.47 15.93
C ASP A 61 -1.16 2.85 15.86
N GLY A 62 -0.76 3.45 14.77
CA GLY A 62 0.62 3.74 14.42
C GLY A 62 1.15 2.85 13.32
N LEU A 63 2.45 2.54 13.40
CA LEU A 63 3.17 1.79 12.38
C LEU A 63 2.97 0.28 12.55
N PHE A 64 2.73 -0.40 11.42
CA PHE A 64 2.71 -1.84 11.29
C PHE A 64 3.68 -2.26 10.19
N GLU A 65 4.69 -3.06 10.54
CA GLU A 65 5.77 -3.46 9.65
C GLU A 65 5.72 -4.96 9.38
N ARG A 66 6.01 -5.35 8.15
CA ARG A 66 6.27 -6.74 7.74
C ARG A 66 7.65 -6.83 7.12
N TYR A 67 8.30 -7.97 7.30
CA TYR A 67 9.70 -8.14 6.93
C TYR A 67 9.88 -9.31 5.97
N TYR A 68 10.82 -9.18 5.05
CA TYR A 68 11.36 -10.29 4.29
C TYR A 68 12.10 -11.29 5.21
N SER A 69 12.40 -12.47 4.69
CA SER A 69 13.13 -13.52 5.43
C SER A 69 14.54 -13.13 5.83
N ASP A 70 15.16 -12.16 5.14
CA ASP A 70 16.48 -11.61 5.46
C ASP A 70 16.43 -10.48 6.51
N GLY A 71 15.22 -10.11 6.97
CA GLY A 71 14.99 -9.05 7.96
C GLY A 71 14.84 -7.65 7.37
N SER A 72 15.00 -7.47 6.05
CA SER A 72 14.70 -6.20 5.41
C SER A 72 13.20 -5.90 5.43
N ILE A 73 12.84 -4.63 5.42
CA ILE A 73 11.43 -4.20 5.44
C ILE A 73 10.79 -4.55 4.09
N MET A 74 9.63 -5.20 4.15
CA MET A 74 8.80 -5.52 2.99
C MET A 74 7.63 -4.53 2.85
N VAL A 75 6.98 -4.21 3.96
CA VAL A 75 5.81 -3.32 3.99
C VAL A 75 5.81 -2.49 5.26
N LYS A 76 5.38 -1.24 5.15
CA LYS A 76 5.01 -0.34 6.25
C LYS A 76 3.60 0.16 6.04
N ASP A 77 2.69 -0.32 6.85
CA ASP A 77 1.33 0.20 6.93
C ASP A 77 1.24 1.22 8.08
N THR A 78 0.48 2.29 7.88
CA THR A 78 0.16 3.24 8.95
C THR A 78 -1.32 3.21 9.24
N PHE A 79 -1.65 3.08 10.53
CA PHE A 79 -3.02 3.05 11.02
C PHE A 79 -3.27 4.16 12.04
N SER A 80 -4.52 4.56 12.18
CA SER A 80 -5.01 5.36 13.30
C SER A 80 -6.34 4.79 13.78
N ASN A 81 -6.35 4.32 15.02
CA ASN A 81 -7.53 3.74 15.67
C ASN A 81 -8.21 2.66 14.78
N GLY A 82 -7.40 1.74 14.26
CA GLY A 82 -7.83 0.66 13.35
C GLY A 82 -8.12 1.09 11.91
N ASN A 83 -8.10 2.39 11.60
CA ASN A 83 -8.30 2.88 10.25
C ASN A 83 -6.97 2.94 9.48
N TYR A 84 -6.98 2.38 8.31
CA TYR A 84 -5.85 2.41 7.40
C TYR A 84 -5.65 3.82 6.81
N LEU A 85 -4.40 4.31 6.83
CA LEU A 85 -4.02 5.64 6.32
C LEU A 85 -3.09 5.57 5.12
N LYS A 86 -2.03 4.74 5.21
CA LYS A 86 -0.94 4.70 4.23
C LYS A 86 -0.31 3.32 4.17
N ASP A 87 0.18 2.95 2.99
CA ASP A 87 0.98 1.75 2.73
C ASP A 87 2.24 2.10 1.94
N GLU A 88 3.38 1.60 2.36
CA GLU A 88 4.66 1.66 1.66
C GLU A 88 5.18 0.24 1.47
N ILE A 89 5.34 -0.19 0.24
CA ILE A 89 5.88 -1.50 -0.12
C ILE A 89 7.30 -1.31 -0.66
N TYR A 90 8.22 -2.18 -0.26
CA TYR A 90 9.62 -2.07 -0.59
C TYR A 90 10.12 -3.31 -1.33
N TYR A 91 11.03 -3.12 -2.27
CA TYR A 91 11.86 -4.18 -2.81
C TYR A 91 12.86 -4.68 -1.76
N LYS A 92 13.43 -5.87 -1.98
CA LYS A 92 14.48 -6.41 -1.09
C LYS A 92 15.74 -5.55 -1.00
N ASN A 93 16.04 -4.77 -2.03
CA ASN A 93 17.16 -3.82 -2.04
C ASN A 93 16.88 -2.56 -1.18
N GLY A 94 15.68 -2.45 -0.59
CA GLY A 94 15.26 -1.33 0.25
C GLY A 94 14.66 -0.15 -0.52
N GLN A 95 14.64 -0.22 -1.86
CA GLN A 95 13.97 0.80 -2.67
C GLN A 95 12.45 0.70 -2.55
N LEU A 96 11.77 1.84 -2.59
CA LEU A 96 10.32 1.91 -2.56
C LEU A 96 9.75 1.31 -3.87
N MET A 97 8.84 0.34 -3.74
CA MET A 97 8.10 -0.27 -4.85
C MET A 97 6.77 0.43 -5.08
N ALA A 98 6.06 0.70 -3.99
CA ALA A 98 4.76 1.36 -4.02
C ALA A 98 4.57 2.27 -2.81
N ASP A 99 3.90 3.40 -3.01
CA ASP A 99 3.41 4.31 -1.98
C ASP A 99 1.92 4.56 -2.25
N PHE A 100 1.09 4.23 -1.30
CA PHE A 100 -0.36 4.42 -1.42
C PHE A 100 -0.91 5.14 -0.19
N SER A 101 -1.78 6.11 -0.43
CA SER A 101 -2.62 6.70 0.60
C SER A 101 -3.95 7.19 0.02
N ASN A 102 -4.97 7.26 0.88
CA ASN A 102 -6.29 7.76 0.47
C ASN A 102 -6.26 9.23 -0.01
N GLU A 103 -5.29 10.01 0.48
CA GLU A 103 -5.15 11.43 0.15
C GLU A 103 -4.33 11.67 -1.12
N LYS A 104 -3.23 10.91 -1.29
CA LYS A 104 -2.23 11.16 -2.33
C LYS A 104 -2.33 10.21 -3.52
N GLY A 105 -3.13 9.12 -3.38
CA GLY A 105 -3.25 8.08 -4.38
C GLY A 105 -2.12 7.06 -4.37
N LEU A 106 -1.84 6.49 -5.52
CA LEU A 106 -0.85 5.42 -5.71
C LEU A 106 0.34 5.94 -6.52
N LYS A 107 1.55 5.60 -6.08
CA LYS A 107 2.78 5.68 -6.88
C LYS A 107 3.43 4.32 -6.94
N LEU A 108 3.91 3.94 -8.13
CA LEU A 108 4.69 2.73 -8.36
C LEU A 108 6.06 3.11 -8.88
N PHE A 109 7.08 2.37 -8.45
CA PHE A 109 8.47 2.62 -8.80
C PHE A 109 9.14 1.32 -9.28
N TYR A 110 10.14 1.44 -10.15
CA TYR A 110 11.08 0.37 -10.44
C TYR A 110 12.03 0.15 -9.25
N ASP A 111 12.80 -0.94 -9.28
CA ASP A 111 13.75 -1.30 -8.22
C ASP A 111 15.02 -0.42 -8.21
N ASP A 112 15.20 0.42 -9.21
CA ASP A 112 16.20 1.49 -9.28
C ASP A 112 15.68 2.85 -8.74
N GLY A 113 14.37 2.91 -8.38
CA GLY A 113 13.71 4.08 -7.83
C GLY A 113 13.05 5.00 -8.86
N GLN A 114 13.09 4.66 -10.16
CA GLN A 114 12.39 5.43 -11.19
C GLN A 114 10.87 5.25 -11.07
N LEU A 115 10.12 6.33 -11.30
CA LEU A 115 8.66 6.32 -11.23
C LEU A 115 8.06 5.62 -12.46
N VAL A 116 7.23 4.61 -12.23
CA VAL A 116 6.49 3.88 -13.27
C VAL A 116 5.13 4.50 -13.52
N MET A 117 4.43 4.82 -12.42
CA MET A 117 3.04 5.29 -12.47
C MET A 117 2.73 6.14 -11.25
N ALA A 118 1.89 7.15 -11.45
CA ALA A 118 1.26 7.90 -10.37
C ALA A 118 -0.23 8.09 -10.66
N SER A 119 -1.08 7.94 -9.64
CA SER A 119 -2.49 8.30 -9.71
C SER A 119 -2.85 9.29 -8.61
N ASN A 120 -3.73 10.23 -8.94
CA ASN A 120 -4.21 11.25 -8.01
C ASN A 120 -5.73 11.09 -7.80
N PRO A 121 -6.19 10.70 -6.61
CA PRO A 121 -7.62 10.48 -6.35
C PRO A 121 -8.45 11.77 -6.32
N GLN A 122 -7.84 12.94 -6.12
CA GLN A 122 -8.56 14.22 -6.13
C GLN A 122 -8.88 14.69 -7.55
N THR A 123 -7.97 14.45 -8.50
CA THR A 123 -8.15 14.84 -9.90
C THR A 123 -8.66 13.71 -10.77
N GLY A 124 -8.54 12.44 -10.30
CA GLY A 124 -8.79 11.25 -11.10
C GLY A 124 -7.75 11.00 -12.19
N GLU A 125 -6.63 11.73 -12.15
CA GLU A 125 -5.55 11.61 -13.12
C GLU A 125 -4.65 10.41 -12.82
N THR A 126 -4.25 9.70 -13.85
CA THR A 126 -3.22 8.64 -13.81
C THR A 126 -2.19 8.91 -14.89
N ILE A 127 -0.92 8.89 -14.50
CA ILE A 127 0.22 9.09 -15.41
C ILE A 127 1.11 7.85 -15.32
N THR A 128 1.47 7.29 -16.48
CA THR A 128 2.58 6.35 -16.62
C THR A 128 3.77 7.05 -17.24
N TYR A 129 4.97 6.54 -16.99
CA TYR A 129 6.22 7.20 -17.38
C TYR A 129 7.09 6.30 -18.22
N HIS A 130 7.85 6.89 -19.14
CA HIS A 130 8.99 6.27 -19.80
C HIS A 130 10.16 6.09 -18.83
N GLU A 131 11.14 5.24 -19.19
CA GLU A 131 12.36 5.05 -18.39
C GLU A 131 13.18 6.34 -18.20
N ASN A 132 13.07 7.31 -19.11
CA ASN A 132 13.72 8.61 -18.99
C ASN A 132 12.98 9.59 -18.05
N GLY A 133 11.86 9.17 -17.45
CA GLY A 133 11.04 9.96 -16.52
C GLY A 133 10.03 10.89 -17.20
N ASN A 134 9.99 10.97 -18.54
CA ASN A 134 8.95 11.71 -19.24
C ASN A 134 7.62 10.96 -19.23
N PRO A 135 6.47 11.66 -19.26
CA PRO A 135 5.17 11.00 -19.37
C PRO A 135 5.07 10.10 -20.61
N LEU A 136 4.55 8.89 -20.44
CA LEU A 136 4.18 8.00 -21.53
C LEU A 136 2.69 8.15 -21.85
N LEU A 137 1.84 8.03 -20.83
CA LEU A 137 0.39 8.11 -20.97
C LEU A 137 -0.20 8.89 -19.81
N VAL A 138 -0.99 9.90 -20.12
CA VAL A 138 -1.76 10.68 -19.14
C VAL A 138 -3.24 10.42 -19.39
N ILE A 139 -3.94 9.93 -18.37
CA ILE A 139 -5.38 9.69 -18.38
C ILE A 139 -5.99 10.53 -17.27
N GLY A 140 -6.96 11.40 -17.61
CA GLY A 140 -7.66 12.20 -16.61
C GLY A 140 -8.97 12.75 -17.14
N GLY A 141 -10.04 12.62 -16.34
CA GLY A 141 -11.37 13.07 -16.73
C GLY A 141 -11.83 12.43 -18.05
N THR A 142 -12.04 13.24 -19.07
CA THR A 142 -12.45 12.81 -20.41
C THR A 142 -11.30 12.79 -21.42
N THR A 143 -10.05 12.96 -20.96
CA THR A 143 -8.89 13.07 -21.83
C THR A 143 -7.92 11.91 -21.62
N SER A 144 -7.27 11.49 -22.73
CA SER A 144 -6.13 10.58 -22.71
C SER A 144 -5.10 11.05 -23.71
N THR A 145 -3.85 11.20 -23.28
CA THR A 145 -2.77 11.69 -24.14
C THR A 145 -1.57 10.75 -24.05
N LEU A 146 -1.11 10.28 -25.20
CA LEU A 146 0.07 9.45 -25.37
C LEU A 146 1.23 10.31 -25.85
N TYR A 147 2.39 10.14 -25.24
CA TYR A 147 3.62 10.87 -25.56
C TYR A 147 4.74 9.93 -25.99
N ASN A 148 5.67 10.42 -26.79
CA ASN A 148 6.94 9.74 -27.03
C ASN A 148 7.95 10.10 -25.92
N GLU A 149 9.16 9.51 -25.98
CA GLU A 149 10.23 9.73 -25.01
C GLU A 149 10.76 11.19 -24.97
N ASN A 150 10.52 11.98 -26.04
CA ASN A 150 10.88 13.39 -26.12
C ASN A 150 9.76 14.32 -25.61
N ASN A 151 8.70 13.76 -25.00
CA ASN A 151 7.54 14.49 -24.53
C ASN A 151 6.72 15.18 -25.62
N GLU A 152 6.77 14.64 -26.86
CA GLU A 152 5.92 15.06 -27.97
C GLU A 152 4.63 14.22 -27.98
N VAL A 153 3.49 14.87 -28.25
CA VAL A 153 2.19 14.19 -28.31
C VAL A 153 2.14 13.31 -29.54
N LEU A 154 1.90 12.01 -29.33
CA LEU A 154 1.69 11.04 -30.43
C LEU A 154 0.21 10.87 -30.73
N PHE A 155 -0.62 10.92 -29.70
CA PHE A 155 -2.05 10.70 -29.83
C PHE A 155 -2.82 11.32 -28.68
N LYS A 156 -4.00 11.90 -28.97
CA LYS A 156 -4.87 12.49 -27.95
C LYS A 156 -6.32 12.13 -28.21
N ILE A 157 -7.05 11.79 -27.15
CA ILE A 157 -8.50 11.64 -27.11
C ILE A 157 -9.07 12.70 -26.19
N GLU A 158 -10.11 13.40 -26.64
CA GLU A 158 -10.93 14.27 -25.81
C GLU A 158 -12.40 13.92 -25.99
N ASN A 159 -13.13 13.71 -24.90
CA ASN A 159 -14.56 13.36 -24.90
C ASN A 159 -14.91 12.15 -25.80
N GLY A 160 -13.96 11.20 -25.95
CA GLY A 160 -14.12 9.99 -26.76
C GLY A 160 -13.80 10.17 -28.25
N GLU A 161 -13.37 11.34 -28.69
CA GLU A 161 -12.96 11.63 -30.06
C GLU A 161 -11.44 11.85 -30.16
N SER A 162 -10.84 11.38 -31.27
CA SER A 162 -9.43 11.64 -31.52
C SER A 162 -9.23 13.10 -31.93
N VAL A 163 -8.21 13.74 -31.34
CA VAL A 163 -7.80 15.11 -31.66
C VAL A 163 -6.53 15.04 -32.49
N GLU A 164 -6.52 15.68 -33.68
CA GLU A 164 -5.30 15.84 -34.46
C GLU A 164 -4.30 16.72 -33.70
N THR A 165 -3.03 16.27 -33.61
CA THR A 165 -1.93 16.93 -32.90
C THR A 165 -0.92 17.50 -33.89
#